data_ad428438d2d463ac2e0352947a1099fe
#
_entry.id   ad428438d2d463ac2e0352947a1099fe
#
_cell.length_a   1.000
_cell.length_b   1.000
_cell.length_c   1.000
_cell.angle_alpha   90.00
_cell.angle_beta   90.00
_cell.angle_gamma   90.00
#
_symmetry.space_group_name_H-M   'P 1'
#
loop_
_entity.id
_entity.type
_entity.pdbx_description
1 polymer ?
#
loop_
_entity_poly.entity_id
_entity_poly.type
_entity_poly.pdbx_seq_one_letter_code
_entity_poly.pdbx_strand_id
1 'polypeptide(L)'
;MFHLMAYNKDQDRYDEQASGTFQTVKAEAILCQSLLRSDTLRDTDGEPYDWLEIWDDEDDNGQEDVIVSPHELFYRGTYYDNFDEITIGR
;
A
#
# COMPACT_ATOMS: atom_id res chain seq x y z
N MET A 1 11.29 -7.43 6.27
CA MET A 1 10.25 -7.83 5.30
C MET A 1 9.22 -6.74 5.20
N PHE A 2 8.77 -6.47 4.01
CA PHE A 2 7.72 -5.48 3.76
C PHE A 2 6.39 -6.18 3.57
N HIS A 3 5.30 -5.47 3.89
CA HIS A 3 3.95 -5.97 3.74
C HIS A 3 3.10 -4.93 3.02
N LEU A 4 2.35 -5.36 2.01
CA LEU A 4 1.37 -4.50 1.35
C LEU A 4 0.01 -4.79 1.97
N MET A 5 -0.56 -3.78 2.60
CA MET A 5 -1.84 -3.89 3.30
C MET A 5 -2.89 -3.06 2.59
N ALA A 6 -4.08 -3.61 2.40
CA ALA A 6 -5.22 -2.88 1.89
C ALA A 6 -6.14 -2.53 3.05
N TYR A 7 -6.55 -1.27 3.12
CA TYR A 7 -7.34 -0.75 4.25
C TYR A 7 -8.78 -0.49 3.84
N ASN A 8 -9.70 -1.02 4.64
CA ASN A 8 -11.13 -0.74 4.54
C ASN A 8 -11.52 0.17 5.70
N LYS A 9 -11.78 1.43 5.39
CA LYS A 9 -12.09 2.46 6.39
C LYS A 9 -13.41 2.18 7.12
N ASP A 10 -14.40 1.67 6.42
CA ASP A 10 -15.72 1.42 7.00
C ASP A 10 -15.68 0.32 8.05
N GLN A 11 -14.79 -0.66 7.88
CA GLN A 11 -14.63 -1.78 8.79
C GLN A 11 -13.40 -1.64 9.69
N ASP A 12 -12.58 -0.60 9.47
CA ASP A 12 -11.32 -0.37 10.17
C ASP A 12 -10.46 -1.64 10.15
N ARG A 13 -10.28 -2.22 8.94
CA ARG A 13 -9.61 -3.50 8.77
C ARG A 13 -8.53 -3.42 7.72
N TYR A 14 -7.39 -4.06 8.02
CA TYR A 14 -6.29 -4.21 7.08
C TYR A 14 -6.21 -5.65 6.60
N ASP A 15 -6.10 -5.84 5.30
CA ASP A 15 -5.93 -7.16 4.70
C ASP A 15 -4.62 -7.19 3.92
N GLU A 16 -3.76 -8.18 4.20
CA GLU A 16 -2.48 -8.29 3.51
C GLU A 16 -2.66 -8.74 2.07
N GLN A 17 -2.03 -8.03 1.14
CA GLN A 17 -2.08 -8.33 -0.29
C GLN A 17 -0.80 -8.99 -0.78
N ALA A 18 0.33 -8.67 -0.17
CA ALA A 18 1.63 -9.22 -0.56
C ALA A 18 2.64 -8.99 0.56
N SER A 19 3.72 -9.76 0.55
CA SER A 19 4.84 -9.58 1.47
C SER A 19 6.14 -10.02 0.81
N GLY A 20 7.27 -9.52 1.32
CA GLY A 20 8.58 -9.88 0.82
C GLY A 20 9.53 -8.71 0.80
N THR A 21 10.40 -8.67 -0.21
CA THR A 21 11.30 -7.54 -0.41
C THR A 21 10.51 -6.31 -0.85
N PHE A 22 11.12 -5.13 -0.72
CA PHE A 22 10.46 -3.91 -1.18
C PHE A 22 10.13 -3.97 -2.68
N GLN A 23 11.01 -4.57 -3.48
CA GLN A 23 10.77 -4.70 -4.93
C GLN A 23 9.51 -5.54 -5.22
N THR A 24 9.34 -6.64 -4.49
CA THR A 24 8.18 -7.51 -4.65
C THR A 24 6.89 -6.77 -4.26
N VAL A 25 6.91 -6.11 -3.10
CA VAL A 25 5.75 -5.40 -2.58
C VAL A 25 5.41 -4.19 -3.46
N LYS A 26 6.43 -3.49 -3.95
CA LYS A 26 6.26 -2.36 -4.85
C LYS A 26 5.54 -2.79 -6.13
N ALA A 27 5.96 -3.90 -6.74
CA ALA A 27 5.33 -4.40 -7.97
C ALA A 27 3.85 -4.70 -7.74
N GLU A 28 3.51 -5.36 -6.63
CA GLU A 28 2.13 -5.64 -6.29
C GLU A 28 1.36 -4.36 -5.97
N ALA A 29 1.99 -3.38 -5.32
CA ALA A 29 1.36 -2.12 -4.99
C ALA A 29 0.96 -1.34 -6.25
N ILE A 30 1.78 -1.38 -7.29
CA ILE A 30 1.48 -0.73 -8.56
C ILE A 30 0.24 -1.37 -9.19
N LEU A 31 0.16 -2.70 -9.21
CA LEU A 31 -1.00 -3.42 -9.72
C LEU A 31 -2.25 -3.10 -8.90
N CYS A 32 -2.15 -3.16 -7.58
CA CYS A 32 -3.28 -2.89 -6.69
C CYS A 32 -3.75 -1.44 -6.80
N GLN A 33 -2.82 -0.48 -6.99
CA GLN A 33 -3.19 0.91 -7.19
C GLN A 33 -4.03 1.09 -8.45
N SER A 34 -3.68 0.39 -9.52
CA SER A 34 -4.45 0.39 -10.75
C SER A 34 -5.87 -0.12 -10.50
N LEU A 35 -6.00 -1.18 -9.69
CA LEU A 35 -7.31 -1.72 -9.32
C LEU A 35 -8.10 -0.75 -8.44
N LEU A 36 -7.43 -0.01 -7.56
CA LEU A 36 -8.08 1.05 -6.78
C LEU A 36 -8.65 2.13 -7.69
N ARG A 37 -7.90 2.55 -8.70
CA ARG A 37 -8.36 3.59 -9.65
C ARG A 37 -9.62 3.17 -10.39
N SER A 38 -9.71 1.88 -10.74
CA SER A 38 -10.85 1.35 -11.48
C SER A 38 -11.97 0.87 -10.56
N ASP A 39 -11.80 1.03 -9.24
CA ASP A 39 -12.77 0.59 -8.23
C ASP A 39 -13.08 -0.91 -8.33
N THR A 40 -12.03 -1.69 -8.61
CA THR A 40 -12.17 -3.15 -8.77
C THR A 40 -11.42 -3.95 -7.70
N LEU A 41 -10.64 -3.29 -6.82
CA LEU A 41 -9.97 -3.97 -5.72
C LEU A 41 -10.98 -4.17 -4.59
N ARG A 42 -11.33 -5.44 -4.33
CA ARG A 42 -12.35 -5.82 -3.36
C ARG A 42 -11.84 -6.89 -2.42
N ASP A 43 -12.39 -6.92 -1.20
CA ASP A 43 -12.11 -7.99 -0.26
C ASP A 43 -12.98 -9.22 -0.59
N THR A 44 -12.90 -10.27 0.26
CA THR A 44 -13.64 -11.51 0.04
C THR A 44 -15.15 -11.33 0.19
N ASP A 45 -15.59 -10.26 0.83
CA ASP A 45 -17.01 -9.93 1.00
C ASP A 45 -17.53 -9.00 -0.10
N GLY A 46 -16.66 -8.61 -1.04
CA GLY A 46 -17.03 -7.70 -2.12
C GLY A 46 -16.98 -6.24 -1.75
N GLU A 47 -16.44 -5.90 -0.58
CA GLU A 47 -16.32 -4.51 -0.13
C GLU A 47 -15.08 -3.85 -0.73
N PRO A 48 -15.17 -2.58 -1.14
CA PRO A 48 -14.01 -1.89 -1.71
C PRO A 48 -13.03 -1.50 -0.63
N TYR A 49 -11.75 -1.41 -1.01
CA TYR A 49 -10.72 -0.85 -0.16
C TYR A 49 -10.57 0.65 -0.44
N ASP A 50 -10.17 1.41 0.57
CA ASP A 50 -10.03 2.87 0.46
C ASP A 50 -8.63 3.28 0.02
N TRP A 51 -7.59 2.60 0.55
CA TRP A 51 -6.20 2.84 0.16
C TRP A 51 -5.34 1.64 0.53
N LEU A 52 -4.06 1.70 0.15
CA LEU A 52 -3.06 0.71 0.50
C LEU A 52 -1.99 1.35 1.36
N GLU A 53 -1.31 0.52 2.15
CA GLU A 53 -0.15 0.94 2.95
C GLU A 53 0.95 -0.08 2.78
N ILE A 54 2.19 0.38 2.72
CA ILE A 54 3.34 -0.52 2.74
C ILE A 54 3.98 -0.39 4.12
N TRP A 55 4.03 -1.48 4.84
CA TRP A 55 4.60 -1.55 6.19
C TRP A 55 5.94 -2.27 6.14
N ASP A 56 6.88 -1.82 6.98
CA ASP A 56 8.17 -2.46 7.18
C ASP A 56 8.18 -3.04 8.60
N ASP A 57 8.23 -4.35 8.74
CA ASP A 57 8.20 -5.00 10.05
C ASP A 57 9.52 -4.90 10.81
N GLU A 58 10.57 -4.33 10.19
CA GLU A 58 11.81 -3.96 10.87
C GLU A 58 11.73 -2.56 11.49
N ASP A 59 10.66 -1.83 11.24
CA ASP A 59 10.44 -0.51 11.83
C ASP A 59 9.86 -0.69 13.22
N ASP A 60 10.66 -0.34 14.24
CA ASP A 60 10.26 -0.50 15.64
C ASP A 60 9.05 0.35 16.03
N ASN A 61 8.75 1.37 15.27
CA ASN A 61 7.61 2.27 15.55
C ASN A 61 6.30 1.72 15.01
N GLY A 62 6.33 0.68 14.18
CA GLY A 62 5.13 0.10 13.60
C GLY A 62 4.37 1.06 12.68
N GLN A 63 5.07 2.03 12.10
CA GLN A 63 4.46 3.02 11.21
C GLN A 63 4.54 2.55 9.76
N GLU A 64 3.53 2.93 8.99
CA GLU A 64 3.52 2.68 7.56
C GLU A 64 4.62 3.49 6.88
N ASP A 65 5.33 2.86 5.94
CA ASP A 65 6.36 3.54 5.16
C ASP A 65 5.76 4.34 4.01
N VAL A 66 4.76 3.79 3.33
CA VAL A 66 4.13 4.44 2.17
C VAL A 66 2.62 4.26 2.25
N ILE A 67 1.88 5.34 1.99
CA ILE A 67 0.42 5.29 1.80
C ILE A 67 0.14 5.42 0.31
N VAL A 68 -0.60 4.45 -0.24
CA VAL A 68 -0.90 4.39 -1.67
C VAL A 68 -2.38 4.69 -1.87
N SER A 69 -2.68 5.89 -2.35
CA SER A 69 -4.03 6.30 -2.74
C SER A 69 -4.24 6.03 -4.22
N PRO A 70 -5.49 6.07 -4.74
CA PRO A 70 -5.72 5.74 -6.16
C PRO A 70 -4.88 6.54 -7.15
N HIS A 71 -4.56 7.80 -6.84
CA HIS A 71 -3.87 8.68 -7.79
C HIS A 71 -2.56 9.26 -7.29
N GLU A 72 -2.15 8.94 -6.05
CA GLU A 72 -0.93 9.51 -5.51
C GLU A 72 -0.32 8.61 -4.45
N LEU A 73 0.94 8.88 -4.12
CA LEU A 73 1.69 8.20 -3.07
C LEU A 73 2.09 9.21 -2.02
N PHE A 74 2.05 8.81 -0.75
CA PHE A 74 2.50 9.65 0.35
C PHE A 74 3.60 8.90 1.10
N TYR A 75 4.77 9.54 1.24
CA TYR A 75 5.90 8.93 1.90
C TYR A 75 6.65 10.00 2.71
N ARG A 76 6.69 9.82 4.03
CA ARG A 76 7.42 10.68 4.96
C ARG A 76 7.12 12.17 4.76
N GLY A 77 5.83 12.51 4.67
CA GLY A 77 5.38 13.89 4.60
C GLY A 77 5.38 14.50 3.19
N THR A 78 5.73 13.73 2.17
CA THR A 78 5.79 14.21 0.79
C THR A 78 4.91 13.37 -0.12
N TYR A 79 4.21 14.03 -1.04
CA TYR A 79 3.42 13.35 -2.07
C TYR A 79 4.26 13.11 -3.32
N TYR A 80 4.05 11.94 -3.94
CA TYR A 80 4.75 11.53 -5.15
C TYR A 80 3.75 11.05 -6.18
N ASP A 81 4.10 11.19 -7.47
CA ASP A 81 3.25 10.75 -8.56
C ASP A 81 3.47 9.28 -8.92
N ASN A 82 4.65 8.74 -8.65
CA ASN A 82 4.97 7.35 -8.98
C ASN A 82 6.03 6.80 -8.03
N PHE A 83 6.13 5.46 -8.01
CA PHE A 83 7.06 4.76 -7.12
C PHE A 83 8.53 4.97 -7.46
N ASP A 84 8.85 5.34 -8.70
CA ASP A 84 10.24 5.53 -9.10
C ASP A 84 10.90 6.70 -8.37
N GLU A 85 10.09 7.61 -7.85
CA GLU A 85 10.57 8.76 -7.08
C GLU A 85 10.82 8.42 -5.61
N ILE A 86 10.41 7.24 -5.16
CA ILE A 86 10.55 6.83 -3.77
C ILE A 86 11.69 5.82 -3.64
N THR A 87 12.68 6.15 -2.82
CA THR A 87 13.81 5.26 -2.54
C THR A 87 13.76 4.83 -1.08
N ILE A 88 13.65 3.54 -0.83
CA ILE A 88 13.72 2.96 0.49
C ILE A 88 15.06 2.23 0.61
N GLY A 89 15.87 2.63 1.57
CA GLY A 89 17.28 2.27 1.68
C GLY A 89 17.57 0.89 2.26
N ARG A 90 16.82 -0.11 1.86
CA ARG A 90 17.06 -1.47 2.35
C ARG A 90 16.91 -2.50 1.26
#